data_ddbce6047a1532328550f09a77880703
#
_entry.id   ddbce6047a1532328550f09a77880703
#
_cell.length_a   1.000
_cell.length_b   1.000
_cell.length_c   1.000
_cell.angle_alpha   90.00
_cell.angle_beta   90.00
_cell.angle_gamma   90.00
#
_symmetry.space_group_name_H-M   'P 1'
#
loop_
_entity.id
_entity.type
_entity.pdbx_description
1 polymer ?
#
loop_
_entity_poly.entity_id
_entity_poly.type
_entity_poly.pdbx_seq_one_letter_code
_entity_poly.pdbx_strand_id
1 'polypeptide(L)'
;MKRKTVVFFIINIFFIFILGCAKEEKKVITVGAEISLKGALNQIVEQFQESNKNIIVNIEFDASKLLRKQSLNGTNLDLILLSSKEDMNELKKEKVISESKEILENSIIIAGRKKIDKLEEIKGYRVAIGDPEYSPAGVYSLEILKKLNLFEDMKPNIILTRDVRSAMQYVDLYEVDYAFIYKTESKVMKNAQIVYEVSNDLHTPIVYSCGILSGKEREETKEFYKFLGNGNSREIFLKYGFKVLDSRNKINVEKIKSKEEKK
;
A
#
# COMPACT_ATOMS: atom_id res chain seq x y z
N MET A 1 -8.94 -14.95 69.82
CA MET A 1 -8.64 -13.82 68.84
C MET A 1 -7.75 -14.19 67.66
N LYS A 2 -6.78 -15.09 67.77
CA LYS A 2 -5.81 -15.38 66.72
C LYS A 2 -6.35 -16.08 65.45
N ARG A 3 -7.43 -16.85 65.51
CA ARG A 3 -8.00 -17.58 64.34
C ARG A 3 -8.77 -16.66 63.35
N LYS A 4 -9.47 -15.63 63.84
CA LYS A 4 -10.23 -14.70 63.00
C LYS A 4 -9.31 -13.77 62.19
N THR A 5 -8.15 -13.40 62.74
CA THR A 5 -7.18 -12.53 62.06
C THR A 5 -6.47 -13.25 60.91
N VAL A 6 -6.18 -14.56 61.06
CA VAL A 6 -5.54 -15.35 59.97
C VAL A 6 -6.51 -15.55 58.80
N VAL A 7 -7.79 -15.80 59.05
CA VAL A 7 -8.82 -15.97 58.00
C VAL A 7 -9.01 -14.66 57.22
N PHE A 8 -8.96 -13.52 57.92
CA PHE A 8 -9.08 -12.19 57.27
C PHE A 8 -7.86 -11.87 56.37
N PHE A 9 -6.67 -12.31 56.73
CA PHE A 9 -5.45 -12.14 55.94
C PHE A 9 -5.44 -13.04 54.69
N ILE A 10 -5.92 -14.29 54.79
CA ILE A 10 -6.03 -15.23 53.68
C ILE A 10 -7.07 -14.75 52.65
N ILE A 11 -8.21 -14.21 53.10
CA ILE A 11 -9.25 -13.66 52.22
C ILE A 11 -8.73 -12.44 51.47
N ASN A 12 -7.94 -11.54 52.08
CA ASN A 12 -7.36 -10.40 51.41
C ASN A 12 -6.31 -10.79 50.38
N ILE A 13 -5.47 -11.81 50.63
CA ILE A 13 -4.49 -12.32 49.66
C ILE A 13 -5.19 -12.98 48.48
N PHE A 14 -6.31 -13.68 48.69
CA PHE A 14 -7.10 -14.29 47.61
C PHE A 14 -7.79 -13.25 46.73
N PHE A 15 -8.23 -12.11 47.32
CA PHE A 15 -8.84 -10.99 46.60
C PHE A 15 -7.84 -10.24 45.71
N ILE A 16 -6.56 -10.15 46.12
CA ILE A 16 -5.48 -9.53 45.32
C ILE A 16 -5.12 -10.40 44.12
N PHE A 17 -5.25 -11.74 44.21
CA PHE A 17 -5.00 -12.65 43.08
C PHE A 17 -6.10 -12.64 42.00
N ILE A 18 -7.34 -12.27 42.35
CA ILE A 18 -8.46 -12.19 41.40
C ILE A 18 -8.40 -10.90 40.55
N LEU A 19 -7.76 -9.85 41.07
CA LEU A 19 -7.56 -8.57 40.32
C LEU A 19 -6.41 -8.61 39.31
N GLY A 20 -5.60 -9.70 39.24
CA GLY A 20 -4.40 -9.80 38.46
C GLY A 20 -4.55 -10.41 37.04
N CYS A 21 -5.74 -10.90 36.66
CA CYS A 21 -5.94 -11.53 35.33
C CYS A 21 -7.14 -10.94 34.58
N ALA A 22 -7.18 -9.63 34.45
CA ALA A 22 -7.94 -9.05 33.34
C ALA A 22 -7.14 -9.38 32.08
N LYS A 23 -7.54 -10.44 31.34
CA LYS A 23 -7.01 -10.74 30.01
C LYS A 23 -7.28 -9.50 29.16
N GLU A 24 -6.23 -8.76 28.85
CA GLU A 24 -6.33 -7.55 28.03
C GLU A 24 -7.01 -7.94 26.72
N GLU A 25 -8.19 -7.38 26.47
CA GLU A 25 -8.97 -7.71 25.27
C GLU A 25 -8.18 -7.23 24.04
N LYS A 26 -7.89 -8.16 23.11
CA LYS A 26 -7.17 -7.82 21.91
C LYS A 26 -8.01 -6.93 21.02
N LYS A 27 -7.48 -5.78 20.69
CA LYS A 27 -8.08 -4.84 19.76
C LYS A 27 -7.69 -5.26 18.34
N VAL A 28 -8.65 -5.33 17.44
CA VAL A 28 -8.42 -5.74 16.05
C VAL A 28 -8.67 -4.55 15.14
N ILE A 29 -7.75 -4.32 14.21
CA ILE A 29 -7.90 -3.38 13.09
C ILE A 29 -7.76 -4.14 11.77
N THR A 30 -8.57 -3.77 10.78
CA THR A 30 -8.55 -4.35 9.44
C THR A 30 -8.09 -3.29 8.44
N VAL A 31 -7.09 -3.63 7.64
CA VAL A 31 -6.42 -2.73 6.70
C VAL A 31 -6.60 -3.25 5.29
N GLY A 32 -7.25 -2.49 4.42
CA GLY A 32 -7.24 -2.75 2.98
C GLY A 32 -5.96 -2.17 2.36
N ALA A 33 -5.19 -2.97 1.67
CA ALA A 33 -3.93 -2.50 1.10
C ALA A 33 -3.70 -2.99 -0.33
N GLU A 34 -3.21 -2.08 -1.18
CA GLU A 34 -2.80 -2.42 -2.53
C GLU A 34 -1.72 -3.52 -2.50
N ILE A 35 -1.86 -4.51 -3.40
CA ILE A 35 -1.12 -5.78 -3.37
C ILE A 35 0.40 -5.62 -3.46
N SER A 36 0.92 -4.58 -4.13
CA SER A 36 2.37 -4.32 -4.22
C SER A 36 3.01 -3.97 -2.87
N LEU A 37 2.20 -3.54 -1.88
CA LEU A 37 2.65 -3.25 -0.52
C LEU A 37 2.86 -4.51 0.34
N LYS A 38 2.42 -5.70 -0.14
CA LYS A 38 2.32 -6.93 0.67
C LYS A 38 3.61 -7.27 1.42
N GLY A 39 4.75 -7.25 0.73
CA GLY A 39 6.03 -7.59 1.35
C GLY A 39 6.41 -6.63 2.48
N ALA A 40 6.32 -5.32 2.21
CA ALA A 40 6.66 -4.29 3.19
C ALA A 40 5.68 -4.26 4.37
N LEU A 41 4.37 -4.30 4.09
CA LEU A 41 3.36 -4.23 5.14
C LEU A 41 3.38 -5.44 6.08
N ASN A 42 3.64 -6.65 5.59
CA ASN A 42 3.77 -7.81 6.47
C ASN A 42 4.90 -7.60 7.49
N GLN A 43 6.06 -7.10 7.06
CA GLN A 43 7.18 -6.81 7.96
C GLN A 43 6.86 -5.65 8.91
N ILE A 44 6.14 -4.61 8.44
CA ILE A 44 5.73 -3.47 9.26
C ILE A 44 4.73 -3.91 10.34
N VAL A 45 3.76 -4.76 10.00
CA VAL A 45 2.78 -5.30 10.95
C VAL A 45 3.46 -6.14 12.02
N GLU A 46 4.41 -7.00 11.64
CA GLU A 46 5.19 -7.79 12.58
C GLU A 46 5.88 -6.87 13.61
N GLN A 47 6.63 -5.87 13.17
CA GLN A 47 7.29 -4.90 14.06
C GLN A 47 6.30 -4.08 14.91
N PHE A 48 5.16 -3.68 14.33
CA PHE A 48 4.14 -2.96 15.07
C PHE A 48 3.58 -3.80 16.22
N GLN A 49 3.23 -5.06 15.96
CA GLN A 49 2.65 -5.98 16.93
C GLN A 49 3.65 -6.44 18.01
N GLU A 50 4.95 -6.42 17.72
CA GLU A 50 5.98 -6.65 18.74
C GLU A 50 5.92 -5.60 19.85
N SER A 51 5.66 -4.33 19.50
CA SER A 51 5.56 -3.19 20.41
C SER A 51 4.15 -2.97 20.98
N ASN A 52 3.12 -3.50 20.29
CA ASN A 52 1.69 -3.31 20.59
C ASN A 52 0.98 -4.66 20.70
N LYS A 53 1.37 -5.47 21.68
CA LYS A 53 0.92 -6.88 21.82
C LYS A 53 -0.59 -7.07 21.98
N ASN A 54 -1.30 -6.02 22.38
CA ASN A 54 -2.75 -5.99 22.52
C ASN A 54 -3.49 -5.60 21.23
N ILE A 55 -2.76 -5.21 20.13
CA ILE A 55 -3.36 -4.85 18.86
C ILE A 55 -3.04 -5.92 17.82
N ILE A 56 -4.06 -6.42 17.13
CA ILE A 56 -3.94 -7.31 15.97
C ILE A 56 -4.25 -6.51 14.71
N VAL A 57 -3.37 -6.59 13.73
CA VAL A 57 -3.55 -5.96 12.42
C VAL A 57 -3.80 -7.04 11.37
N ASN A 58 -5.01 -7.09 10.81
CA ASN A 58 -5.36 -7.92 9.68
C ASN A 58 -5.24 -7.11 8.40
N ILE A 59 -4.61 -7.66 7.36
CA ILE A 59 -4.51 -6.98 6.07
C ILE A 59 -5.23 -7.76 4.98
N GLU A 60 -6.11 -7.07 4.27
CA GLU A 60 -6.76 -7.53 3.05
C GLU A 60 -6.04 -6.91 1.85
N PHE A 61 -5.37 -7.76 1.04
CA PHE A 61 -4.65 -7.30 -0.13
C PHE A 61 -5.48 -7.46 -1.39
N ASP A 62 -5.64 -6.35 -2.14
CA ASP A 62 -6.30 -6.36 -3.44
C ASP A 62 -5.80 -5.20 -4.34
N ALA A 63 -6.31 -5.09 -5.55
CA ALA A 63 -6.09 -3.95 -6.42
C ALA A 63 -6.77 -2.68 -5.87
N SER A 64 -6.12 -1.52 -6.00
CA SER A 64 -6.58 -0.26 -5.39
C SER A 64 -8.01 0.12 -5.73
N LYS A 65 -8.42 -0.04 -6.99
CA LYS A 65 -9.79 0.31 -7.42
C LYS A 65 -10.85 -0.63 -6.86
N LEU A 66 -10.51 -1.90 -6.61
CA LEU A 66 -11.42 -2.84 -5.93
C LEU A 66 -11.59 -2.44 -4.46
N LEU A 67 -10.49 -2.13 -3.76
CA LEU A 67 -10.54 -1.63 -2.38
C LEU A 67 -11.34 -0.32 -2.27
N ARG A 68 -11.14 0.61 -3.23
CA ARG A 68 -11.95 1.84 -3.31
C ARG A 68 -13.43 1.51 -3.48
N LYS A 69 -13.78 0.63 -4.43
CA LYS A 69 -15.18 0.23 -4.68
C LYS A 69 -15.81 -0.42 -3.44
N GLN A 70 -15.08 -1.29 -2.76
CA GLN A 70 -15.53 -1.88 -1.49
C GLN A 70 -15.80 -0.79 -0.43
N SER A 71 -14.90 0.19 -0.31
CA SER A 71 -15.03 1.26 0.67
C SER A 71 -16.24 2.17 0.38
N LEU A 72 -16.53 2.47 -0.89
CA LEU A 72 -17.71 3.24 -1.30
C LEU A 72 -19.03 2.51 -1.02
N ASN A 73 -19.04 1.16 -1.09
CA ASN A 73 -20.22 0.33 -0.85
C ASN A 73 -20.41 -0.05 0.63
N GLY A 74 -19.57 0.46 1.52
CA GLY A 74 -19.52 0.09 2.93
C GLY A 74 -18.63 -1.12 3.17
N THR A 75 -17.70 -0.99 4.10
CA THR A 75 -16.70 -2.03 4.41
C THR A 75 -16.38 -2.04 5.90
N ASN A 76 -15.81 -3.14 6.37
CA ASN A 76 -15.31 -3.26 7.73
C ASN A 76 -13.83 -2.82 7.87
N LEU A 77 -13.23 -2.24 6.80
CA LEU A 77 -11.88 -1.72 6.87
C LEU A 77 -11.81 -0.52 7.85
N ASP A 78 -10.74 -0.46 8.61
CA ASP A 78 -10.40 0.66 9.48
C ASP A 78 -9.45 1.64 8.78
N LEU A 79 -8.51 1.09 7.99
CA LEU A 79 -7.51 1.82 7.22
C LEU A 79 -7.50 1.34 5.77
N ILE A 80 -7.10 2.21 4.86
CA ILE A 80 -6.91 1.86 3.45
C ILE A 80 -5.59 2.45 2.92
N LEU A 81 -4.85 1.67 2.12
CA LEU A 81 -3.64 2.10 1.42
C LEU A 81 -3.82 1.85 -0.08
N LEU A 82 -3.80 2.92 -0.86
CA LEU A 82 -4.03 2.88 -2.31
C LEU A 82 -2.81 3.41 -3.06
N SER A 83 -2.54 2.88 -4.26
CA SER A 83 -1.44 3.31 -5.16
C SER A 83 -1.88 4.37 -6.18
N SER A 84 -2.99 5.04 -5.94
CA SER A 84 -3.55 6.09 -6.80
C SER A 84 -4.03 7.25 -5.94
N LYS A 85 -3.56 8.45 -6.28
CA LYS A 85 -4.01 9.69 -5.65
C LYS A 85 -5.46 10.00 -6.03
N GLU A 86 -5.85 9.68 -7.26
CA GLU A 86 -7.20 9.87 -7.77
C GLU A 86 -8.20 9.03 -6.98
N ASP A 87 -7.90 7.74 -6.76
CA ASP A 87 -8.75 6.84 -5.98
C ASP A 87 -8.93 7.33 -4.53
N MET A 88 -7.85 7.82 -3.90
CA MET A 88 -7.93 8.40 -2.55
C MET A 88 -8.74 9.70 -2.53
N ASN A 89 -8.60 10.55 -3.56
CA ASN A 89 -9.35 11.80 -3.65
C ASN A 89 -10.84 11.55 -3.87
N GLU A 90 -11.23 10.51 -4.61
CA GLU A 90 -12.62 10.11 -4.76
C GLU A 90 -13.23 9.69 -3.41
N LEU A 91 -12.53 8.85 -2.63
CA LEU A 91 -12.99 8.46 -1.28
C LEU A 91 -13.14 9.67 -0.34
N LYS A 92 -12.24 10.66 -0.44
CA LYS A 92 -12.35 11.92 0.32
C LYS A 92 -13.56 12.72 -0.09
N LYS A 93 -13.80 12.88 -1.40
CA LYS A 93 -14.95 13.61 -1.94
C LYS A 93 -16.26 12.99 -1.44
N GLU A 94 -16.34 11.69 -1.39
CA GLU A 94 -17.50 10.93 -0.89
C GLU A 94 -17.53 10.83 0.66
N LYS A 95 -16.60 11.53 1.36
CA LYS A 95 -16.51 11.57 2.82
C LYS A 95 -16.31 10.19 3.48
N VAL A 96 -15.79 9.22 2.73
CA VAL A 96 -15.46 7.88 3.23
C VAL A 96 -14.16 7.90 4.04
N ILE A 97 -13.31 8.89 3.83
CA ILE A 97 -12.02 9.07 4.53
C ILE A 97 -12.09 10.28 5.44
N SER A 98 -11.78 10.07 6.72
CA SER A 98 -11.69 11.14 7.74
C SER A 98 -10.33 11.83 7.76
N GLU A 99 -9.25 11.07 7.58
CA GLU A 99 -7.87 11.55 7.57
C GLU A 99 -7.06 10.77 6.55
N SER A 100 -6.14 11.45 5.82
CA SER A 100 -5.23 10.76 4.92
C SER A 100 -3.91 11.49 4.75
N LYS A 101 -2.86 10.73 4.38
CA LYS A 101 -1.53 11.24 4.02
C LYS A 101 -0.98 10.48 2.83
N GLU A 102 -0.21 11.16 2.00
CA GLU A 102 0.64 10.54 0.99
C GLU A 102 1.91 10.05 1.67
N ILE A 103 2.33 8.82 1.39
CA ILE A 103 3.43 8.18 2.11
C ILE A 103 4.57 7.70 1.21
N LEU A 104 4.26 7.22 -0.02
CA LEU A 104 5.26 6.63 -0.91
C LEU A 104 5.04 7.04 -2.35
N GLU A 105 6.11 6.94 -3.14
CA GLU A 105 6.07 6.95 -4.60
C GLU A 105 6.65 5.65 -5.17
N ASN A 106 6.28 5.36 -6.42
CA ASN A 106 6.79 4.25 -7.19
C ASN A 106 7.03 4.68 -8.65
N SER A 107 7.51 3.78 -9.48
CA SER A 107 7.66 3.97 -10.92
C SER A 107 7.26 2.72 -11.68
N ILE A 108 6.96 2.85 -12.98
CA ILE A 108 6.74 1.73 -13.88
C ILE A 108 8.08 1.30 -14.49
N ILE A 109 8.25 -0.02 -14.59
CA ILE A 109 9.31 -0.64 -15.36
C ILE A 109 8.72 -1.67 -16.31
N ILE A 110 9.49 -2.04 -17.34
CA ILE A 110 9.21 -3.23 -18.13
C ILE A 110 10.04 -4.37 -17.56
N ALA A 111 9.37 -5.44 -17.19
CA ALA A 111 9.99 -6.70 -16.84
C ALA A 111 9.97 -7.64 -18.05
N GLY A 112 10.98 -8.48 -18.18
CA GLY A 112 11.11 -9.44 -19.27
C GLY A 112 12.39 -10.25 -19.14
N ARG A 113 12.74 -10.97 -20.22
CA ARG A 113 14.02 -11.74 -20.28
C ARG A 113 15.06 -11.06 -21.16
N LYS A 114 14.62 -10.44 -22.24
CA LYS A 114 15.49 -9.79 -23.22
C LYS A 114 15.47 -8.29 -22.98
N LYS A 115 16.66 -7.71 -22.76
CA LYS A 115 16.83 -6.27 -22.64
C LYS A 115 16.40 -5.57 -23.93
N ILE A 116 15.79 -4.41 -23.79
CA ILE A 116 15.37 -3.54 -24.88
C ILE A 116 15.99 -2.14 -24.67
N ASP A 117 16.27 -1.44 -25.75
CA ASP A 117 16.80 -0.08 -25.71
C ASP A 117 15.68 0.96 -25.82
N LYS A 118 14.54 0.58 -26.42
CA LYS A 118 13.36 1.43 -26.55
C LYS A 118 12.08 0.61 -26.53
N LEU A 119 10.99 1.23 -26.12
CA LEU A 119 9.73 0.55 -25.80
C LEU A 119 9.03 -0.01 -27.06
N GLU A 120 9.30 0.56 -28.24
CA GLU A 120 8.78 0.07 -29.52
C GLU A 120 9.22 -1.37 -29.85
N GLU A 121 10.33 -1.83 -29.27
CA GLU A 121 10.86 -3.18 -29.52
C GLU A 121 9.98 -4.30 -28.98
N ILE A 122 9.02 -3.98 -28.07
CA ILE A 122 8.08 -4.99 -27.55
C ILE A 122 6.82 -5.14 -28.42
N LYS A 123 6.70 -4.41 -29.56
CA LYS A 123 5.61 -4.61 -30.51
C LYS A 123 5.60 -6.05 -31.03
N GLY A 124 4.41 -6.64 -31.10
CA GLY A 124 4.21 -8.02 -31.54
C GLY A 124 4.48 -9.10 -30.48
N TYR A 125 5.05 -8.75 -29.34
CA TYR A 125 5.21 -9.64 -28.20
C TYR A 125 3.99 -9.62 -27.27
N ARG A 126 3.76 -10.70 -26.52
CA ARG A 126 2.72 -10.77 -25.49
C ARG A 126 3.14 -9.94 -24.28
N VAL A 127 2.30 -9.00 -23.90
CA VAL A 127 2.61 -8.02 -22.84
C VAL A 127 1.52 -8.02 -21.78
N ALA A 128 1.87 -8.36 -20.54
CA ALA A 128 0.94 -8.27 -19.42
C ALA A 128 0.90 -6.86 -18.82
N ILE A 129 -0.30 -6.39 -18.53
CA ILE A 129 -0.56 -5.19 -17.74
C ILE A 129 -1.67 -5.49 -16.72
N GLY A 130 -1.70 -4.80 -15.59
CA GLY A 130 -2.87 -4.83 -14.72
C GLY A 130 -4.11 -4.32 -15.47
N ASP A 131 -5.28 -4.92 -15.24
CA ASP A 131 -6.52 -4.44 -15.86
C ASP A 131 -6.81 -3.00 -15.39
N PRO A 132 -6.91 -2.01 -16.29
CA PRO A 132 -7.15 -0.61 -15.93
C PRO A 132 -8.49 -0.38 -15.22
N GLU A 133 -9.42 -1.32 -15.31
CA GLU A 133 -10.69 -1.27 -14.58
C GLU A 133 -10.45 -1.44 -13.07
N TYR A 134 -9.47 -2.24 -12.67
CA TYR A 134 -9.23 -2.60 -11.27
C TYR A 134 -7.90 -2.10 -10.72
N SER A 135 -6.88 -1.97 -11.57
CA SER A 135 -5.50 -1.70 -11.20
C SER A 135 -5.00 -0.34 -11.72
N PRO A 136 -4.57 0.57 -10.84
CA PRO A 136 -3.91 1.82 -11.26
C PRO A 136 -2.66 1.58 -12.10
N ALA A 137 -1.90 0.50 -11.85
CA ALA A 137 -0.74 0.13 -12.67
C ALA A 137 -1.12 -0.07 -14.14
N GLY A 138 -2.30 -0.63 -14.41
CA GLY A 138 -2.84 -0.75 -15.76
C GLY A 138 -3.18 0.60 -16.40
N VAL A 139 -3.73 1.53 -15.62
CA VAL A 139 -4.00 2.90 -16.09
C VAL A 139 -2.68 3.57 -16.50
N TYR A 140 -1.65 3.54 -15.64
CA TYR A 140 -0.35 4.12 -15.94
C TYR A 140 0.32 3.44 -17.16
N SER A 141 0.16 2.12 -17.30
CA SER A 141 0.65 1.39 -18.49
C SER A 141 -0.04 1.87 -19.77
N LEU A 142 -1.35 2.10 -19.75
CA LEU A 142 -2.08 2.66 -20.89
C LEU A 142 -1.70 4.11 -21.18
N GLU A 143 -1.45 4.94 -20.17
CA GLU A 143 -0.95 6.32 -20.35
C GLU A 143 0.37 6.31 -21.13
N ILE A 144 1.32 5.46 -20.71
CA ILE A 144 2.62 5.29 -21.37
C ILE A 144 2.44 4.88 -22.85
N LEU A 145 1.66 3.82 -23.08
CA LEU A 145 1.44 3.30 -24.43
C LEU A 145 0.76 4.32 -25.34
N LYS A 146 -0.23 5.06 -24.84
CA LYS A 146 -0.93 6.11 -25.59
C LYS A 146 -0.02 7.30 -25.86
N LYS A 147 0.76 7.75 -24.88
CA LYS A 147 1.68 8.90 -25.04
C LYS A 147 2.78 8.64 -26.08
N LEU A 148 3.18 7.37 -26.19
CA LEU A 148 4.15 6.92 -27.21
C LEU A 148 3.50 6.48 -28.54
N ASN A 149 2.17 6.59 -28.69
CA ASN A 149 1.42 6.11 -29.86
C ASN A 149 1.62 4.60 -30.15
N LEU A 150 1.81 3.79 -29.10
CA LEU A 150 2.04 2.34 -29.21
C LEU A 150 0.78 1.51 -28.92
N PHE A 151 -0.26 2.12 -28.32
CA PHE A 151 -1.40 1.37 -27.81
C PHE A 151 -2.13 0.58 -28.89
N GLU A 152 -2.46 1.20 -30.02
CA GLU A 152 -3.25 0.52 -31.07
C GLU A 152 -2.48 -0.65 -31.70
N ASP A 153 -1.16 -0.50 -31.89
CA ASP A 153 -0.31 -1.57 -32.44
C ASP A 153 -0.17 -2.74 -31.46
N MET A 154 -0.14 -2.46 -30.14
CA MET A 154 0.11 -3.46 -29.12
C MET A 154 -1.16 -4.08 -28.55
N LYS A 155 -2.31 -3.42 -28.68
CA LYS A 155 -3.60 -3.85 -28.13
C LYS A 155 -3.95 -5.33 -28.38
N PRO A 156 -3.72 -5.92 -29.58
CA PRO A 156 -4.00 -7.33 -29.81
C PRO A 156 -3.18 -8.30 -28.97
N ASN A 157 -2.03 -7.88 -28.48
CA ASN A 157 -1.07 -8.70 -27.73
C ASN A 157 -1.03 -8.36 -26.24
N ILE A 158 -1.88 -7.42 -25.78
CA ILE A 158 -2.02 -7.07 -24.36
C ILE A 158 -2.82 -8.13 -23.64
N ILE A 159 -2.25 -8.63 -22.55
CA ILE A 159 -2.90 -9.56 -21.62
C ILE A 159 -3.25 -8.78 -20.36
N LEU A 160 -4.55 -8.62 -20.11
CA LEU A 160 -5.05 -7.97 -18.90
C LEU A 160 -5.00 -8.95 -17.73
N THR A 161 -4.43 -8.52 -16.61
CA THR A 161 -4.34 -9.28 -15.37
C THR A 161 -5.09 -8.56 -14.25
N ARG A 162 -5.55 -9.28 -13.24
CA ARG A 162 -6.32 -8.71 -12.13
C ARG A 162 -5.61 -7.49 -11.48
N ASP A 163 -4.29 -7.60 -11.30
CA ASP A 163 -3.47 -6.62 -10.60
C ASP A 163 -2.02 -6.65 -11.09
N VAL A 164 -1.19 -5.74 -10.57
CA VAL A 164 0.23 -5.62 -10.93
C VAL A 164 1.06 -6.82 -10.52
N ARG A 165 0.70 -7.49 -9.41
CA ARG A 165 1.38 -8.69 -8.94
C ARG A 165 1.14 -9.88 -9.89
N SER A 166 -0.08 -10.02 -10.38
CA SER A 166 -0.44 -11.02 -11.39
C SER A 166 0.31 -10.77 -12.70
N ALA A 167 0.43 -9.50 -13.14
CA ALA A 167 1.23 -9.16 -14.31
C ALA A 167 2.71 -9.55 -14.14
N MET A 168 3.28 -9.28 -12.95
CA MET A 168 4.63 -9.69 -12.59
C MET A 168 4.78 -11.22 -12.63
N GLN A 169 3.83 -11.96 -12.06
CA GLN A 169 3.87 -13.42 -12.06
C GLN A 169 3.83 -14.00 -13.48
N TYR A 170 3.03 -13.44 -14.39
CA TYR A 170 2.93 -13.91 -15.78
C TYR A 170 4.27 -13.80 -16.49
N VAL A 171 5.00 -12.68 -16.34
CA VAL A 171 6.31 -12.54 -16.96
C VAL A 171 7.38 -13.39 -16.27
N ASP A 172 7.30 -13.55 -14.96
CA ASP A 172 8.25 -14.35 -14.17
C ASP A 172 8.11 -15.86 -14.43
N LEU A 173 6.89 -16.32 -14.75
CA LEU A 173 6.57 -17.70 -15.15
C LEU A 173 6.66 -17.94 -16.65
N TYR A 174 7.06 -16.92 -17.47
CA TYR A 174 7.18 -17.01 -18.92
C TYR A 174 5.87 -17.22 -19.68
N GLU A 175 4.75 -16.87 -19.06
CA GLU A 175 3.43 -16.88 -19.70
C GLU A 175 3.26 -15.73 -20.70
N VAL A 176 4.04 -14.66 -20.53
CA VAL A 176 4.17 -13.52 -21.46
C VAL A 176 5.64 -13.15 -21.64
N ASP A 177 5.95 -12.37 -22.69
CA ASP A 177 7.32 -11.96 -23.00
C ASP A 177 7.76 -10.77 -22.14
N TYR A 178 6.83 -9.82 -21.88
CA TYR A 178 7.07 -8.60 -21.14
C TYR A 178 5.88 -8.27 -20.24
N ALA A 179 6.11 -7.46 -19.21
CA ALA A 179 5.06 -6.91 -18.37
C ALA A 179 5.39 -5.49 -17.91
N PHE A 180 4.38 -4.63 -17.89
CA PHE A 180 4.45 -3.34 -17.19
C PHE A 180 4.11 -3.58 -15.72
N ILE A 181 5.08 -3.31 -14.85
CA ILE A 181 4.93 -3.54 -13.41
C ILE A 181 5.51 -2.38 -12.62
N TYR A 182 5.17 -2.27 -11.35
CA TYR A 182 5.87 -1.36 -10.45
C TYR A 182 7.31 -1.81 -10.22
N LYS A 183 8.23 -0.85 -10.11
CA LYS A 183 9.65 -1.14 -9.83
C LYS A 183 9.84 -1.99 -8.57
N THR A 184 9.01 -1.79 -7.56
CA THR A 184 9.03 -2.58 -6.33
C THR A 184 8.73 -4.07 -6.53
N GLU A 185 7.92 -4.44 -7.56
CA GLU A 185 7.64 -5.82 -7.89
C GLU A 185 8.89 -6.59 -8.33
N SER A 186 9.89 -5.88 -8.88
CA SER A 186 11.16 -6.52 -9.29
C SER A 186 11.91 -7.18 -8.13
N LYS A 187 11.65 -6.75 -6.89
CA LYS A 187 12.28 -7.34 -5.68
C LYS A 187 11.83 -8.76 -5.37
N VAL A 188 10.72 -9.20 -5.94
CA VAL A 188 10.17 -10.54 -5.71
C VAL A 188 10.15 -11.41 -6.97
N MET A 189 10.58 -10.88 -8.11
CA MET A 189 10.84 -11.67 -9.33
C MET A 189 11.98 -12.67 -9.09
N LYS A 190 11.88 -13.84 -9.71
CA LYS A 190 12.87 -14.91 -9.61
C LYS A 190 13.58 -15.20 -10.95
N ASN A 191 12.85 -15.10 -12.04
CA ASN A 191 13.31 -15.52 -13.37
C ASN A 191 13.34 -14.34 -14.36
N ALA A 192 12.40 -13.44 -14.30
CA ALA A 192 12.41 -12.21 -15.10
C ALA A 192 13.31 -11.14 -14.47
N GLN A 193 13.68 -10.14 -15.26
CA GLN A 193 14.50 -9.01 -14.83
C GLN A 193 13.94 -7.69 -15.34
N ILE A 194 14.43 -6.58 -14.82
CA ILE A 194 14.15 -5.25 -15.37
C ILE A 194 14.86 -5.17 -16.72
N VAL A 195 14.09 -4.97 -17.79
CA VAL A 195 14.62 -4.85 -19.16
C VAL A 195 14.56 -3.42 -19.68
N TYR A 196 13.71 -2.57 -19.06
CA TYR A 196 13.60 -1.15 -19.40
C TYR A 196 13.04 -0.36 -18.21
N GLU A 197 13.63 0.79 -17.91
CA GLU A 197 13.08 1.75 -16.94
C GLU A 197 12.29 2.82 -17.69
N VAL A 198 11.00 2.93 -17.36
CA VAL A 198 10.11 3.91 -18.00
C VAL A 198 10.33 5.29 -17.37
N SER A 199 10.40 6.32 -18.21
CA SER A 199 10.50 7.70 -17.72
C SER A 199 9.21 8.14 -17.04
N ASN A 200 9.33 8.80 -15.86
CA ASN A 200 8.20 9.21 -15.05
C ASN A 200 7.34 10.32 -15.70
N ASP A 201 7.83 10.99 -16.72
CA ASP A 201 7.05 11.98 -17.50
C ASP A 201 6.06 11.33 -18.47
N LEU A 202 6.14 10.01 -18.68
CA LEU A 202 5.24 9.27 -19.57
C LEU A 202 3.91 8.87 -18.92
N HIS A 203 3.76 9.03 -17.62
CA HIS A 203 2.55 8.69 -16.88
C HIS A 203 2.31 9.64 -15.70
N THR A 204 1.08 9.63 -15.19
CA THR A 204 0.73 10.33 -13.94
C THR A 204 1.59 9.82 -12.78
N PRO A 205 2.06 10.69 -11.85
CA PRO A 205 2.86 10.28 -10.69
C PRO A 205 2.17 9.21 -9.85
N ILE A 206 2.90 8.13 -9.56
CA ILE A 206 2.41 7.01 -8.77
C ILE A 206 2.62 7.31 -7.28
N VAL A 207 1.56 7.71 -6.60
CA VAL A 207 1.58 8.11 -5.20
C VAL A 207 0.72 7.17 -4.38
N TYR A 208 1.31 6.58 -3.35
CA TYR A 208 0.58 5.79 -2.37
C TYR A 208 0.10 6.68 -1.23
N SER A 209 -1.18 6.57 -0.96
CA SER A 209 -1.82 7.26 0.15
C SER A 209 -2.38 6.28 1.16
N CYS A 210 -2.26 6.62 2.45
CA CYS A 210 -2.90 5.91 3.55
C CYS A 210 -4.03 6.77 4.09
N GLY A 211 -5.20 6.18 4.35
CA GLY A 211 -6.36 6.88 4.92
C GLY A 211 -7.05 6.10 6.03
N ILE A 212 -7.59 6.80 7.04
CA ILE A 212 -8.49 6.27 8.04
C ILE A 212 -9.92 6.41 7.50
N LEU A 213 -10.71 5.34 7.55
CA LEU A 213 -12.12 5.42 7.15
C LEU A 213 -12.92 6.18 8.20
N SER A 214 -13.94 6.92 7.73
CA SER A 214 -14.82 7.74 8.58
C SER A 214 -15.57 6.86 9.59
N GLY A 215 -15.54 7.25 10.88
CA GLY A 215 -16.10 6.48 11.99
C GLY A 215 -15.20 5.35 12.51
N LYS A 216 -13.96 5.25 11.99
CA LYS A 216 -12.96 4.25 12.38
C LYS A 216 -11.74 4.86 13.10
N GLU A 217 -11.87 6.08 13.63
CA GLU A 217 -10.81 6.87 14.26
C GLU A 217 -10.49 6.40 15.69
N ARG A 218 -10.52 5.09 15.95
CA ARG A 218 -10.17 4.49 17.23
C ARG A 218 -8.68 4.67 17.53
N GLU A 219 -8.29 4.60 18.79
CA GLU A 219 -6.89 4.85 19.21
C GLU A 219 -5.93 3.86 18.53
N GLU A 220 -6.25 2.57 18.51
CA GLU A 220 -5.46 1.54 17.85
C GLU A 220 -5.30 1.80 16.34
N THR A 221 -6.34 2.30 15.66
CA THR A 221 -6.29 2.67 14.24
C THR A 221 -5.32 3.84 14.02
N LYS A 222 -5.41 4.88 14.88
CA LYS A 222 -4.51 6.04 14.83
C LYS A 222 -3.06 5.67 15.17
N GLU A 223 -2.84 4.74 16.09
CA GLU A 223 -1.50 4.24 16.42
C GLU A 223 -0.85 3.58 15.21
N PHE A 224 -1.54 2.67 14.52
CA PHE A 224 -1.01 2.03 13.32
C PHE A 224 -0.84 3.03 12.17
N TYR A 225 -1.80 3.95 11.98
CA TYR A 225 -1.68 5.02 10.98
C TYR A 225 -0.44 5.90 11.20
N LYS A 226 -0.15 6.28 12.46
CA LYS A 226 1.08 7.01 12.81
C LYS A 226 2.32 6.16 12.55
N PHE A 227 2.27 4.87 12.94
CA PHE A 227 3.38 3.93 12.77
C PHE A 227 3.81 3.78 11.32
N LEU A 228 2.87 3.74 10.36
CA LEU A 228 3.17 3.71 8.92
C LEU A 228 4.04 4.86 8.43
N GLY A 229 4.11 5.97 9.16
CA GLY A 229 4.94 7.13 8.83
C GLY A 229 6.21 7.27 9.69
N ASN A 230 6.47 6.37 10.64
CA ASN A 230 7.64 6.45 11.52
C ASN A 230 8.94 6.02 10.82
N GLY A 231 10.08 6.18 11.52
CA GLY A 231 11.40 5.85 11.00
C GLY A 231 11.54 4.39 10.56
N ASN A 232 11.08 3.45 11.40
CA ASN A 232 11.19 2.01 11.13
C ASN A 232 10.40 1.60 9.88
N SER A 233 9.14 2.05 9.76
CA SER A 233 8.32 1.78 8.56
C SER A 233 8.94 2.39 7.31
N ARG A 234 9.53 3.58 7.40
CA ARG A 234 10.24 4.24 6.29
C ARG A 234 11.42 3.40 5.80
N GLU A 235 12.24 2.87 6.70
CA GLU A 235 13.37 1.99 6.36
C GLU A 235 12.90 0.71 5.67
N ILE A 236 11.81 0.11 6.14
CA ILE A 236 11.22 -1.06 5.50
C ILE A 236 10.75 -0.71 4.09
N PHE A 237 10.00 0.38 3.90
CA PHE A 237 9.55 0.79 2.58
C PHE A 237 10.73 1.03 1.62
N LEU A 238 11.80 1.70 2.06
CA LEU A 238 13.03 1.89 1.27
C LEU A 238 13.68 0.56 0.89
N LYS A 239 13.77 -0.39 1.82
CA LYS A 239 14.29 -1.74 1.58
C LYS A 239 13.52 -2.47 0.47
N TYR A 240 12.19 -2.28 0.43
CA TYR A 240 11.33 -2.84 -0.62
C TYR A 240 11.32 -2.03 -1.92
N GLY A 241 12.11 -0.96 -2.00
CA GLY A 241 12.33 -0.18 -3.22
C GLY A 241 11.33 0.94 -3.46
N PHE A 242 10.48 1.26 -2.49
CA PHE A 242 9.63 2.45 -2.55
C PHE A 242 10.46 3.72 -2.33
N LYS A 243 10.03 4.83 -2.95
CA LYS A 243 10.51 6.16 -2.58
C LYS A 243 9.59 6.71 -1.50
N VAL A 244 10.15 7.03 -0.34
CA VAL A 244 9.36 7.52 0.81
C VAL A 244 9.18 9.03 0.70
N LEU A 245 7.93 9.49 0.80
CA LEU A 245 7.60 10.91 0.83
C LEU A 245 7.84 11.48 2.23
N ASP A 246 8.52 12.63 2.29
CA ASP A 246 8.71 13.35 3.55
C ASP A 246 7.64 14.43 3.69
N SER A 247 6.73 14.25 4.63
CA SER A 247 5.68 15.23 4.94
C SER A 247 6.25 16.61 5.35
N ARG A 248 7.50 16.65 5.83
CA ARG A 248 8.20 17.90 6.18
C ARG A 248 8.58 18.74 4.97
N ASN A 249 8.85 18.13 3.83
CA ASN A 249 9.22 18.86 2.61
C ASN A 249 8.03 19.55 1.94
N LYS A 250 6.79 19.05 2.08
CA LYS A 250 5.60 19.71 1.52
C LYS A 250 5.30 21.04 2.18
N ILE A 251 5.46 21.16 3.50
CA ILE A 251 5.22 22.41 4.26
C ILE A 251 6.19 23.50 3.80
N ASN A 252 7.40 23.17 3.41
CA ASN A 252 8.38 24.14 2.93
C ASN A 252 8.10 24.61 1.50
N VAL A 253 7.66 23.72 0.62
CA VAL A 253 7.33 24.05 -0.79
C VAL A 253 6.05 24.92 -0.87
N GLU A 254 5.02 24.62 -0.09
CA GLU A 254 3.80 25.44 -0.01
C GLU A 254 4.07 26.81 0.60
N LYS A 255 4.93 26.91 1.62
CA LYS A 255 5.35 28.18 2.20
C LYS A 255 6.21 29.02 1.25
N ILE A 256 6.95 28.41 0.34
CA ILE A 256 7.74 29.12 -0.68
C ILE A 256 6.80 29.61 -1.78
N LYS A 257 5.89 28.77 -2.30
CA LYS A 257 4.90 29.19 -3.32
C LYS A 257 3.98 30.31 -2.83
N SER A 258 3.49 30.22 -1.60
CA SER A 258 2.63 31.26 -1.01
C SER A 258 3.37 32.59 -0.74
N LYS A 259 4.71 32.60 -0.73
CA LYS A 259 5.53 33.81 -0.66
C LYS A 259 5.83 34.41 -2.04
N GLU A 260 5.86 33.59 -3.08
CA GLU A 260 6.07 34.03 -4.46
C GLU A 260 4.78 34.61 -5.09
N GLU A 261 3.61 34.08 -4.71
CA GLU A 261 2.29 34.62 -5.14
C GLU A 261 1.89 35.94 -4.43
N LYS A 262 2.61 36.34 -3.39
CA LYS A 262 2.38 37.59 -2.65
C LYS A 262 3.39 38.71 -2.98
N LYS A 263 4.25 38.52 -3.98
CA LYS A 263 5.16 39.53 -4.55
C LYS A 263 4.75 39.92 -5.96
#